data_374d67c97a7a6c4e7566e0617daf5500
#
_entry.id   374d67c97a7a6c4e7566e0617daf5500
#
_cell.length_a   1.000
_cell.length_b   1.000
_cell.length_c   1.000
_cell.angle_alpha   90.00
_cell.angle_beta   90.00
_cell.angle_gamma   90.00
#
_symmetry.space_group_name_H-M   'P 1'
#
loop_
_entity.id
_entity.type
_entity.pdbx_description
1 polymer ?
#
loop_
_entity_poly.entity_id
_entity_poly.type
_entity_poly.pdbx_seq_one_letter_code
_entity_poly.pdbx_strand_id
1 'polypeptide(L)'
;MVASMITRRDLFVAVILSFIAGAGLSLAATTGKPIMRSSVFNWADLKVVPTKVGEKRSVFDNPTLALANLECHISTLNPGEFAHPPHRHPDEELIILKEGTLAAFQVDHTNIVNAGGIIFEASNELHNMQNVGTTPATYYVFRIMPRDLLPAK
;
A
#
# COMPACT_ATOMS: atom_id res chain seq x y z
N MET A 1 -74.85 -4.37 2.76
CA MET A 1 -73.50 -3.78 2.95
C MET A 1 -73.03 -4.18 4.33
N VAL A 2 -72.19 -5.22 4.42
CA VAL A 2 -71.70 -5.76 5.72
C VAL A 2 -70.29 -5.19 5.94
N ALA A 3 -70.18 -4.31 6.91
CA ALA A 3 -68.88 -3.77 7.34
C ALA A 3 -68.12 -4.84 8.16
N SER A 4 -67.04 -5.35 7.61
CA SER A 4 -66.14 -6.25 8.35
C SER A 4 -65.42 -5.47 9.43
N MET A 5 -65.70 -5.75 10.72
CA MET A 5 -64.96 -5.22 11.86
C MET A 5 -63.60 -5.91 11.96
N ILE A 6 -62.54 -5.16 11.74
CA ILE A 6 -61.16 -5.61 11.99
C ILE A 6 -61.00 -5.82 13.49
N THR A 7 -60.68 -7.03 13.92
CA THR A 7 -60.51 -7.37 15.35
C THR A 7 -59.16 -6.95 15.86
N ARG A 8 -59.03 -6.72 17.18
CA ARG A 8 -57.75 -6.36 17.83
C ARG A 8 -56.63 -7.41 17.56
N ARG A 9 -56.99 -8.65 17.26
CA ARG A 9 -56.06 -9.73 16.91
C ARG A 9 -55.41 -9.51 15.56
N ASP A 10 -56.11 -8.96 14.58
CA ASP A 10 -55.60 -8.72 13.23
C ASP A 10 -54.60 -7.57 13.26
N LEU A 11 -54.78 -6.61 14.16
CA LEU A 11 -53.84 -5.50 14.36
C LEU A 11 -52.49 -5.96 14.98
N PHE A 12 -52.53 -6.97 15.89
CA PHE A 12 -51.30 -7.51 16.48
C PHE A 12 -50.47 -8.33 15.51
N VAL A 13 -51.09 -9.10 14.59
CA VAL A 13 -50.39 -9.87 13.57
C VAL A 13 -49.75 -8.96 12.53
N ALA A 14 -50.38 -7.87 12.15
CA ALA A 14 -49.83 -6.88 11.23
C ALA A 14 -48.60 -6.15 11.81
N VAL A 15 -48.60 -5.85 13.13
CA VAL A 15 -47.47 -5.19 13.80
C VAL A 15 -46.26 -6.13 13.96
N ILE A 16 -46.49 -7.43 14.22
CA ILE A 16 -45.39 -8.42 14.36
C ILE A 16 -44.71 -8.71 13.00
N LEU A 17 -45.51 -8.76 11.92
CA LEU A 17 -44.93 -8.95 10.56
C LEU A 17 -44.13 -7.74 10.04
N SER A 18 -44.45 -6.53 10.52
CA SER A 18 -43.71 -5.31 10.13
C SER A 18 -42.37 -5.16 10.86
N PHE A 19 -42.15 -5.86 11.99
CA PHE A 19 -40.89 -5.81 12.73
C PHE A 19 -39.84 -6.83 12.25
N ILE A 20 -40.23 -7.87 11.49
CA ILE A 20 -39.31 -8.90 10.96
C ILE A 20 -38.69 -8.49 9.60
N ALA A 21 -39.28 -7.53 8.91
CA ALA A 21 -38.74 -7.05 7.63
C ALA A 21 -37.63 -6.00 7.74
N GLY A 22 -37.26 -5.59 8.97
CA GLY A 22 -36.28 -4.53 9.22
C GLY A 22 -34.89 -4.97 9.69
N ALA A 23 -34.67 -6.29 9.86
CA ALA A 23 -33.31 -6.80 10.13
C ALA A 23 -32.56 -6.97 8.80
N GLY A 24 -32.31 -5.85 8.11
CA GLY A 24 -31.32 -5.80 7.06
C GLY A 24 -30.00 -6.24 7.65
N LEU A 25 -29.48 -7.42 7.27
CA LEU A 25 -28.10 -7.76 7.48
C LEU A 25 -27.27 -6.67 6.78
N SER A 26 -26.87 -5.65 7.53
CA SER A 26 -25.82 -4.75 7.12
C SER A 26 -24.54 -5.62 7.11
N LEU A 27 -24.22 -6.24 5.98
CA LEU A 27 -22.89 -6.75 5.74
C LEU A 27 -21.99 -5.52 5.79
N ALA A 28 -21.34 -5.29 6.93
CA ALA A 28 -20.27 -4.33 7.02
C ALA A 28 -19.23 -4.78 5.99
N ALA A 29 -19.18 -4.07 4.86
CA ALA A 29 -18.12 -4.27 3.89
C ALA A 29 -16.81 -4.08 4.65
N THR A 30 -16.01 -5.12 4.75
CA THR A 30 -14.66 -5.02 5.30
C THR A 30 -13.90 -4.07 4.39
N THR A 31 -13.64 -2.85 4.85
CA THR A 31 -12.98 -1.76 4.11
C THR A 31 -11.48 -2.02 3.90
N GLY A 32 -11.00 -3.23 4.15
CA GLY A 32 -9.61 -3.63 3.96
C GLY A 32 -9.27 -3.87 2.49
N LYS A 33 -8.06 -3.52 2.07
CA LYS A 33 -7.54 -3.89 0.76
C LYS A 33 -7.60 -5.41 0.59
N PRO A 34 -7.94 -5.94 -0.61
CA PRO A 34 -7.98 -7.38 -0.85
C PRO A 34 -6.58 -7.99 -0.74
N ILE A 35 -6.51 -9.25 -0.28
CA ILE A 35 -5.27 -10.02 -0.26
C ILE A 35 -4.77 -10.21 -1.70
N MET A 36 -3.54 -9.79 -1.96
CA MET A 36 -2.91 -9.94 -3.28
C MET A 36 -2.66 -11.42 -3.59
N ARG A 37 -3.03 -11.83 -4.79
CA ARG A 37 -2.76 -13.14 -5.37
C ARG A 37 -1.61 -13.05 -6.36
N SER A 38 -1.14 -14.22 -6.86
CA SER A 38 -0.15 -14.27 -7.93
C SER A 38 -0.58 -13.39 -9.11
N SER A 39 0.26 -12.44 -9.48
CA SER A 39 -0.06 -11.41 -10.46
C SER A 39 1.18 -11.06 -11.29
N VAL A 40 0.97 -10.53 -12.49
CA VAL A 40 2.01 -10.03 -13.38
C VAL A 40 1.73 -8.55 -13.66
N PHE A 41 2.77 -7.73 -13.61
CA PHE A 41 2.70 -6.29 -13.84
C PHE A 41 3.70 -5.95 -14.94
N ASN A 42 3.20 -5.54 -16.11
CA ASN A 42 4.07 -5.14 -17.22
C ASN A 42 4.43 -3.66 -17.09
N TRP A 43 5.68 -3.34 -17.37
CA TRP A 43 6.18 -1.96 -17.35
C TRP A 43 5.33 -0.98 -18.15
N ALA A 44 4.87 -1.40 -19.34
CA ALA A 44 4.09 -0.56 -20.24
C ALA A 44 2.70 -0.18 -19.70
N ASP A 45 2.18 -1.00 -18.77
CA ASP A 45 0.84 -0.79 -18.18
C ASP A 45 0.88 0.10 -16.94
N LEU A 46 2.07 0.39 -16.40
CA LEU A 46 2.24 1.19 -15.19
C LEU A 46 2.12 2.69 -15.49
N LYS A 47 1.17 3.32 -14.84
CA LYS A 47 0.95 4.77 -14.99
C LYS A 47 2.12 5.57 -14.42
N VAL A 48 2.68 6.45 -15.22
CA VAL A 48 3.70 7.43 -14.82
C VAL A 48 3.03 8.59 -14.10
N VAL A 49 3.54 8.93 -12.93
CA VAL A 49 3.12 10.10 -12.14
C VAL A 49 4.35 10.99 -11.93
N PRO A 50 4.39 12.20 -12.48
CA PRO A 50 5.46 13.15 -12.21
C PRO A 50 5.53 13.51 -10.73
N THR A 51 6.75 13.69 -10.21
CA THR A 51 7.03 14.18 -8.86
C THR A 51 7.89 15.43 -8.93
N LYS A 52 8.18 16.07 -7.80
CA LYS A 52 9.08 17.24 -7.77
C LYS A 52 10.51 16.91 -8.17
N VAL A 53 10.93 15.67 -7.96
CA VAL A 53 12.33 15.22 -8.11
C VAL A 53 12.52 14.19 -9.23
N GLY A 54 11.45 13.91 -10.00
CA GLY A 54 11.48 12.91 -11.06
C GLY A 54 10.10 12.34 -11.38
N GLU A 55 9.94 11.01 -11.34
CA GLU A 55 8.66 10.34 -11.58
C GLU A 55 8.50 9.07 -10.73
N LYS A 56 7.26 8.63 -10.55
CA LYS A 56 6.91 7.41 -9.82
C LYS A 56 5.90 6.58 -10.62
N ARG A 57 6.02 5.25 -10.51
CA ARG A 57 5.02 4.26 -10.96
C ARG A 57 4.65 3.39 -9.77
N SER A 58 3.38 3.39 -9.37
CA SER A 58 2.87 2.43 -8.38
C SER A 58 2.63 1.09 -9.06
N VAL A 59 3.10 0.01 -8.46
CA VAL A 59 2.91 -1.35 -8.98
C VAL A 59 1.82 -2.05 -8.19
N PHE A 60 1.99 -2.21 -6.88
CA PHE A 60 0.98 -2.76 -5.95
C PHE A 60 1.22 -2.22 -4.54
N ASP A 61 0.16 -2.30 -3.72
CA ASP A 61 0.19 -1.92 -2.29
C ASP A 61 -0.95 -2.65 -1.59
N ASN A 62 -0.72 -3.91 -1.19
CA ASN A 62 -1.75 -4.82 -0.69
C ASN A 62 -1.21 -5.77 0.39
N PRO A 63 -2.06 -6.25 1.31
CA PRO A 63 -1.73 -7.39 2.15
C PRO A 63 -1.56 -8.65 1.31
N THR A 64 -0.74 -9.60 1.82
CA THR A 64 -0.60 -10.95 1.27
C THR A 64 -1.01 -12.00 2.32
N LEU A 65 -0.96 -13.28 1.99
CA LEU A 65 -1.18 -14.34 3.01
C LEU A 65 -0.13 -14.31 4.13
N ALA A 66 1.11 -13.95 3.81
CA ALA A 66 2.22 -13.95 4.76
C ALA A 66 2.47 -12.58 5.42
N LEU A 67 2.21 -11.49 4.70
CA LEU A 67 2.57 -10.12 5.10
C LEU A 67 1.33 -9.31 5.43
N ALA A 68 1.46 -8.40 6.40
CA ALA A 68 0.44 -7.40 6.70
C ALA A 68 0.27 -6.42 5.52
N ASN A 69 1.39 -6.06 4.90
CA ASN A 69 1.41 -5.30 3.66
C ASN A 69 2.66 -5.63 2.84
N LEU A 70 2.53 -5.61 1.54
CA LEU A 70 3.61 -5.60 0.58
C LEU A 70 3.32 -4.49 -0.43
N GLU A 71 4.21 -3.50 -0.48
CA GLU A 71 4.11 -2.39 -1.44
C GLU A 71 5.26 -2.50 -2.42
N CYS A 72 5.01 -2.21 -3.69
CA CYS A 72 6.04 -1.99 -4.69
C CYS A 72 5.74 -0.74 -5.51
N HIS A 73 6.75 0.07 -5.67
CA HIS A 73 6.74 1.15 -6.66
C HIS A 73 8.10 1.24 -7.37
N ILE A 74 8.09 1.97 -8.48
CA ILE A 74 9.29 2.29 -9.23
C ILE A 74 9.44 3.80 -9.23
N SER A 75 10.61 4.28 -8.85
CA SER A 75 10.96 5.71 -8.89
C SER A 75 12.05 5.96 -9.91
N THR A 76 11.97 7.09 -10.59
CA THR A 76 13.06 7.65 -11.39
C THR A 76 13.41 9.00 -10.79
N LEU A 77 14.66 9.16 -10.36
CA LEU A 77 15.17 10.33 -9.65
C LEU A 77 16.10 11.12 -10.57
N ASN A 78 15.84 12.41 -10.73
CA ASN A 78 16.69 13.28 -11.55
C ASN A 78 18.11 13.40 -10.95
N PRO A 79 19.14 13.71 -11.76
CA PRO A 79 20.50 13.95 -11.28
C PRO A 79 20.57 15.00 -10.17
N GLY A 80 21.31 14.70 -9.11
CA GLY A 80 21.51 15.57 -7.95
C GLY A 80 20.38 15.57 -6.92
N GLU A 81 19.20 15.03 -7.26
CA GLU A 81 18.05 15.05 -6.38
C GLU A 81 18.10 13.97 -5.29
N PHE A 82 17.53 14.29 -4.13
CA PHE A 82 17.24 13.35 -3.05
C PHE A 82 15.86 12.72 -3.25
N ALA A 83 15.72 11.45 -2.92
CA ALA A 83 14.43 10.75 -3.00
C ALA A 83 13.37 11.39 -2.07
N HIS A 84 13.80 11.75 -0.85
CA HIS A 84 13.01 12.36 0.23
C HIS A 84 13.96 12.87 1.31
N PRO A 85 13.52 13.63 2.33
CA PRO A 85 14.31 13.92 3.52
C PRO A 85 14.66 12.62 4.28
N PRO A 86 15.78 12.57 5.03
CA PRO A 86 16.11 11.43 5.87
C PRO A 86 14.95 11.07 6.80
N HIS A 87 14.58 9.80 6.89
CA HIS A 87 13.42 9.35 7.66
C HIS A 87 13.59 7.91 8.17
N ARG A 88 12.61 7.43 8.93
CA ARG A 88 12.49 6.07 9.48
C ARG A 88 11.07 5.57 9.30
N HIS A 89 10.89 4.29 9.10
CA HIS A 89 9.57 3.65 9.10
C HIS A 89 9.66 2.19 9.62
N PRO A 90 8.55 1.60 10.08
CA PRO A 90 8.55 0.27 10.69
C PRO A 90 8.71 -0.88 9.71
N ASP A 91 8.39 -0.71 8.44
CA ASP A 91 8.58 -1.71 7.40
C ASP A 91 10.06 -1.80 7.00
N GLU A 92 10.50 -2.98 6.60
CA GLU A 92 11.77 -3.17 5.90
C GLU A 92 11.63 -2.70 4.46
N GLU A 93 12.71 -2.18 3.88
CA GLU A 93 12.73 -1.71 2.50
C GLU A 93 13.86 -2.36 1.71
N LEU A 94 13.51 -2.95 0.57
CA LEU A 94 14.46 -3.49 -0.39
C LEU A 94 14.41 -2.67 -1.67
N ILE A 95 15.56 -2.14 -2.09
CA ILE A 95 15.67 -1.31 -3.28
C ILE A 95 16.59 -1.98 -4.28
N ILE A 96 16.15 -2.07 -5.53
CA ILE A 96 16.93 -2.64 -6.64
C ILE A 96 17.18 -1.54 -7.68
N LEU A 97 18.41 -1.12 -7.84
CA LEU A 97 18.79 -0.10 -8.81
C LEU A 97 18.83 -0.69 -10.22
N LYS A 98 17.90 -0.25 -11.06
CA LYS A 98 17.82 -0.66 -12.47
C LYS A 98 18.81 0.12 -13.36
N GLU A 99 18.87 1.45 -13.18
CA GLU A 99 19.65 2.37 -14.01
C GLU A 99 20.18 3.54 -13.17
N GLY A 100 21.34 4.08 -13.52
CA GLY A 100 21.93 5.25 -12.86
C GLY A 100 22.90 4.88 -11.73
N THR A 101 23.15 5.86 -10.84
CA THR A 101 24.06 5.71 -9.69
C THR A 101 23.45 6.43 -8.49
N LEU A 102 23.29 5.71 -7.39
CA LEU A 102 22.76 6.25 -6.12
C LEU A 102 23.85 6.30 -5.05
N ALA A 103 23.80 7.31 -4.18
CA ALA A 103 24.37 7.26 -2.85
C ALA A 103 23.27 6.85 -1.88
N ALA A 104 23.46 5.76 -1.15
CA ALA A 104 22.61 5.31 -0.06
C ALA A 104 23.23 5.80 1.26
N PHE A 105 22.48 6.65 1.99
CA PHE A 105 22.87 7.19 3.29
C PHE A 105 22.18 6.37 4.38
N GLN A 106 22.94 5.64 5.13
CA GLN A 106 22.50 4.78 6.24
C GLN A 106 23.11 5.28 7.54
N VAL A 107 22.60 4.85 8.68
CA VAL A 107 22.86 5.37 10.02
C VAL A 107 24.27 5.94 10.24
N ASP A 108 25.32 5.22 9.85
CA ASP A 108 26.72 5.52 10.13
C ASP A 108 27.64 5.50 8.89
N HIS A 109 27.09 5.22 7.72
CA HIS A 109 27.89 5.11 6.50
C HIS A 109 27.10 5.52 5.24
N THR A 110 27.84 5.74 4.17
CA THR A 110 27.30 6.02 2.84
C THR A 110 27.94 5.09 1.83
N ASN A 111 27.13 4.45 1.01
CA ASN A 111 27.58 3.57 -0.05
C ASN A 111 27.16 4.11 -1.42
N ILE A 112 28.04 3.95 -2.41
CA ILE A 112 27.72 4.19 -3.81
C ILE A 112 27.21 2.90 -4.40
N VAL A 113 26.04 2.96 -5.03
CA VAL A 113 25.35 1.83 -5.64
C VAL A 113 25.17 2.10 -7.13
N ASN A 114 25.60 1.18 -7.95
CA ASN A 114 25.45 1.21 -9.42
C ASN A 114 24.34 0.28 -9.88
N ALA A 115 23.94 0.40 -11.14
CA ALA A 115 22.90 -0.44 -11.76
C ALA A 115 23.14 -1.93 -11.50
N GLY A 116 22.09 -2.66 -11.10
CA GLY A 116 22.12 -4.03 -10.61
C GLY A 116 22.40 -4.19 -9.12
N GLY A 117 22.80 -3.12 -8.42
CA GLY A 117 23.01 -3.14 -6.98
C GLY A 117 21.70 -3.18 -6.18
N ILE A 118 21.79 -3.67 -4.95
CA ILE A 118 20.68 -3.83 -4.02
C ILE A 118 21.00 -3.05 -2.75
N ILE A 119 20.01 -2.31 -2.23
CA ILE A 119 20.06 -1.63 -0.95
C ILE A 119 19.00 -2.29 -0.07
N PHE A 120 19.36 -2.60 1.17
CA PHE A 120 18.43 -3.03 2.20
C PHE A 120 18.41 -2.00 3.32
N GLU A 121 17.23 -1.50 3.63
CA GLU A 121 17.00 -0.58 4.74
C GLU A 121 16.21 -1.30 5.83
N ALA A 122 16.83 -1.46 7.00
CA ALA A 122 16.22 -2.17 8.11
C ALA A 122 15.12 -1.34 8.78
N SER A 123 14.13 -2.03 9.34
CA SER A 123 13.03 -1.42 10.09
C SER A 123 13.54 -0.39 11.12
N ASN A 124 12.96 0.82 11.10
CA ASN A 124 13.27 1.93 12.00
C ASN A 124 14.71 2.48 11.95
N GLU A 125 15.53 2.09 11.00
CA GLU A 125 16.84 2.72 10.78
C GLU A 125 16.70 4.00 9.94
N LEU A 126 17.54 5.00 10.25
CA LEU A 126 17.56 6.27 9.51
C LEU A 126 18.22 6.06 8.17
N HIS A 127 17.53 6.43 7.10
CA HIS A 127 18.04 6.27 5.74
C HIS A 127 17.57 7.37 4.79
N ASN A 128 18.28 7.50 3.67
CA ASN A 128 17.95 8.35 2.53
C ASN A 128 18.75 7.92 1.30
N MET A 129 18.38 8.43 0.14
CA MET A 129 19.09 8.22 -1.12
C MET A 129 19.19 9.48 -1.94
N GLN A 130 20.29 9.61 -2.68
CA GLN A 130 20.51 10.68 -3.65
C GLN A 130 20.98 10.11 -4.98
N ASN A 131 20.49 10.63 -6.09
CA ASN A 131 21.07 10.38 -7.39
C ASN A 131 22.37 11.20 -7.53
N VAL A 132 23.52 10.54 -7.42
CA VAL A 132 24.85 11.15 -7.58
C VAL A 132 25.44 10.97 -8.96
N GLY A 133 24.70 10.34 -9.88
CA GLY A 133 25.05 10.21 -11.29
C GLY A 133 24.69 11.46 -12.10
N THR A 134 25.05 11.43 -13.38
CA THR A 134 24.77 12.48 -14.34
C THR A 134 23.52 12.22 -15.19
N THR A 135 22.90 11.07 -15.03
CA THR A 135 21.68 10.63 -15.71
C THR A 135 20.59 10.30 -14.68
N PRO A 136 19.31 10.27 -15.05
CA PRO A 136 18.26 9.78 -14.17
C PRO A 136 18.56 8.39 -13.61
N ALA A 137 18.26 8.16 -12.33
CA ALA A 137 18.39 6.87 -11.67
C ALA A 137 17.01 6.23 -11.50
N THR A 138 16.82 5.03 -12.03
CA THR A 138 15.57 4.28 -11.95
C THR A 138 15.75 3.07 -11.05
N TYR A 139 14.87 2.92 -10.06
CA TYR A 139 14.97 1.84 -9.07
C TYR A 139 13.59 1.35 -8.64
N TYR A 140 13.53 0.07 -8.28
CA TYR A 140 12.37 -0.57 -7.65
C TYR A 140 12.51 -0.46 -6.14
N VAL A 141 11.41 -0.16 -5.48
CA VAL A 141 11.29 -0.14 -4.02
C VAL A 141 10.27 -1.19 -3.63
N PHE A 142 10.61 -2.06 -2.69
CA PHE A 142 9.71 -3.01 -2.05
C PHE A 142 9.66 -2.70 -0.56
N ARG A 143 8.48 -2.37 -0.03
CA ARG A 143 8.25 -2.19 1.40
C ARG A 143 7.53 -3.41 1.95
N ILE A 144 8.12 -4.01 2.97
CA ILE A 144 7.74 -5.32 3.52
C ILE A 144 7.30 -5.13 4.97
N MET A 145 6.00 -5.30 5.24
CA MET A 145 5.44 -5.19 6.58
C MET A 145 5.02 -6.57 7.10
N PRO A 146 5.77 -7.16 8.05
CA PRO A 146 5.38 -8.39 8.71
C PRO A 146 4.07 -8.24 9.51
N ARG A 147 3.32 -9.32 9.71
CA ARG A 147 2.04 -9.29 10.44
C ARG A 147 2.20 -9.03 11.94
N ASP A 148 3.28 -9.49 12.52
CA ASP A 148 3.62 -9.36 13.93
C ASP A 148 4.07 -7.95 14.34
N LEU A 149 4.44 -7.10 13.37
CA LEU A 149 4.72 -5.68 13.62
C LEU A 149 3.46 -4.81 13.67
N LEU A 150 2.27 -5.36 13.40
CA LEU A 150 1.03 -4.63 13.63
C LEU A 150 0.76 -4.55 15.14
N PRO A 151 0.33 -3.38 15.68
CA PRO A 151 -0.12 -3.31 17.06
C PRO A 151 -1.22 -4.34 17.29
N ALA A 152 -1.14 -5.07 18.40
CA ALA A 152 -2.21 -5.98 18.81
C ALA A 152 -3.53 -5.19 18.88
N LYS A 153 -4.58 -5.72 18.25
CA LYS A 153 -5.91 -5.12 18.26
C LYS A 153 -6.56 -5.27 19.62
#